data_33b885a2cb17edd143558a45213da272
#
_entry.id   33b885a2cb17edd143558a45213da272
#
_cell.length_a   1.000
_cell.length_b   1.000
_cell.length_c   1.000
_cell.angle_alpha   90.00
_cell.angle_beta   90.00
_cell.angle_gamma   90.00
#
_symmetry.space_group_name_H-M   'P 1'
#
loop_
_entity.id
_entity.type
_entity.pdbx_description
1 polymer ?
#
loop_
_entity_poly.entity_id
_entity_poly.type
_entity_poly.pdbx_seq_one_letter_code
_entity_poly.pdbx_strand_id
1 'polypeptide(L)'
;YNIIKKQQNAETFLLWFTLAGSYVAISWGCGNSGGLAEGQATTGVAFVVAFILYGLSYQWLQILQVVAVVACIGLTIQSCTKKMVNTYNWWGADEADFWASENNIEDVPLLSKIRASTDTKAVYEEICKEITEGVQEDETIYCFPQIPIFYSLCNRWDPGVRSKVEWFDVSTDEAVEADIDILKESPPKAILMYNVGDDVYEAHESAFRKGQASGTRKMRDFLYDFAYANGYEFIGNYTTGNNELTLWIQKDNRNVNLIDAFDGGDGTIDNPYKLHTAEQLRLFSKMVNEGRTFGGQYIEQTADIDLANQDFTPIGEYSGNNYFCGTYNAAGHVIRNLKIETNDNAALFGRLGGKVYNLGIEGGNITGAYIGGIASHAVKDTAAIINCYTDISMDGIRAGGIADNFVGTVGNCFSVGLIHGTDNADVLSFSQYKEVQSVYSVKEKNSQDFDTQSTDDVRITYCTEETMKNGILVQRLNDSIYSIGTELQKSDGTEDNDQETTIELVRWKQGTDGHPVFDVPS
;
A
#
# COMPACT_ATOMS: atom_id res chain seq x y z
N TYR A 1 31.84 9.11 47.58
CA TYR A 1 32.62 9.60 48.70
C TYR A 1 31.82 10.62 49.54
N ASN A 2 31.29 11.70 48.94
CA ASN A 2 30.52 12.74 49.62
C ASN A 2 29.20 12.23 50.19
N ILE A 3 28.58 11.26 49.50
CA ILE A 3 27.34 10.59 49.99
C ILE A 3 27.63 9.79 51.25
N ILE A 4 28.76 9.05 51.29
CA ILE A 4 29.17 8.21 52.43
C ILE A 4 29.47 9.09 53.64
N LYS A 5 30.03 10.29 53.43
CA LYS A 5 30.32 11.26 54.51
C LYS A 5 29.13 12.15 54.90
N LYS A 6 27.93 11.96 54.29
CA LYS A 6 26.75 12.81 54.53
C LYS A 6 26.98 14.31 54.33
N GLN A 7 27.89 14.69 53.45
CA GLN A 7 28.10 16.09 53.09
C GLN A 7 27.00 16.51 52.10
N GLN A 8 26.08 17.35 52.53
CA GLN A 8 25.08 18.00 51.68
C GLN A 8 25.62 19.36 51.26
N ASN A 9 26.28 19.40 50.14
CA ASN A 9 26.77 20.63 49.52
C ASN A 9 26.23 20.77 48.08
N ALA A 10 26.44 21.93 47.47
CA ALA A 10 25.98 22.22 46.13
C ALA A 10 26.53 21.21 45.07
N GLU A 11 27.73 20.68 45.27
CA GLU A 11 28.34 19.68 44.41
C GLU A 11 27.60 18.35 44.45
N THR A 12 27.21 17.90 45.64
CA THR A 12 26.45 16.66 45.82
C THR A 12 25.04 16.81 45.23
N PHE A 13 24.40 17.97 45.38
CA PHE A 13 23.13 18.26 44.77
C PHE A 13 23.22 18.24 43.24
N LEU A 14 24.22 18.91 42.65
CA LEU A 14 24.46 18.94 41.21
C LEU A 14 24.71 17.54 40.63
N LEU A 15 25.49 16.71 41.34
CA LEU A 15 25.74 15.33 40.95
C LEU A 15 24.43 14.51 40.87
N TRP A 16 23.60 14.60 41.93
CA TRP A 16 22.32 13.91 41.95
C TRP A 16 21.33 14.41 40.91
N PHE A 17 21.27 15.72 40.74
CA PHE A 17 20.42 16.34 39.71
C PHE A 17 20.83 15.88 38.31
N THR A 18 22.12 15.83 38.02
CA THR A 18 22.65 15.39 36.72
C THR A 18 22.40 13.90 36.51
N LEU A 19 22.62 13.05 37.53
CA LEU A 19 22.33 11.62 37.41
C LEU A 19 20.84 11.36 37.20
N ALA A 20 19.97 12.03 37.93
CA ALA A 20 18.53 11.91 37.75
C ALA A 20 18.08 12.43 36.38
N GLY A 21 18.57 13.59 35.98
CA GLY A 21 18.28 14.16 34.65
C GLY A 21 18.77 13.26 33.49
N SER A 22 19.96 12.68 33.65
CA SER A 22 20.50 11.71 32.66
C SER A 22 19.66 10.44 32.59
N TYR A 23 19.22 9.92 33.75
CA TYR A 23 18.34 8.76 33.79
C TYR A 23 16.99 9.04 33.11
N VAL A 24 16.39 10.19 33.38
CA VAL A 24 15.14 10.60 32.74
C VAL A 24 15.33 10.76 31.23
N ALA A 25 16.42 11.41 30.79
CA ALA A 25 16.70 11.61 29.36
C ALA A 25 16.95 10.27 28.63
N ILE A 26 17.67 9.31 29.25
CA ILE A 26 17.87 7.97 28.68
C ILE A 26 16.53 7.21 28.64
N SER A 27 15.77 7.23 29.74
CA SER A 27 14.47 6.54 29.80
C SER A 27 13.50 7.09 28.77
N TRP A 28 13.47 8.41 28.57
CA TRP A 28 12.67 9.05 27.54
C TRP A 28 13.12 8.65 26.13
N GLY A 29 14.42 8.71 25.86
CA GLY A 29 14.98 8.30 24.56
C GLY A 29 14.78 6.82 24.23
N CYS A 30 14.78 5.94 25.24
CA CYS A 30 14.51 4.51 25.05
C CYS A 30 13.01 4.19 24.90
N GLY A 31 12.14 5.04 25.45
CA GLY A 31 10.68 4.88 25.38
C GLY A 31 10.04 5.56 24.17
N ASN A 32 10.81 6.28 23.37
CA ASN A 32 10.31 7.00 22.20
C ASN A 32 10.89 6.38 20.93
N SER A 33 10.09 6.29 19.89
CA SER A 33 10.46 5.73 18.58
C SER A 33 11.58 6.51 17.86
N GLY A 34 11.93 7.71 18.33
CA GLY A 34 13.09 8.47 17.85
C GLY A 34 14.46 7.87 18.17
N GLY A 35 14.51 6.84 19.02
CA GLY A 35 15.70 6.04 19.29
C GLY A 35 16.71 6.64 20.27
N LEU A 36 17.70 5.82 20.59
CA LEU A 36 18.80 6.12 21.53
C LEU A 36 19.60 7.39 21.19
N ALA A 37 19.65 7.81 19.92
CA ALA A 37 20.50 8.90 19.48
C ALA A 37 20.10 10.27 20.06
N GLU A 38 18.81 10.54 20.23
CA GLU A 38 18.32 11.81 20.77
C GLU A 38 18.49 11.89 22.29
N GLY A 39 18.27 10.77 23.00
CA GLY A 39 18.54 10.67 24.43
C GLY A 39 20.04 10.71 24.78
N GLN A 40 20.89 10.14 23.94
CA GLN A 40 22.34 10.14 24.14
C GLN A 40 22.97 11.52 24.01
N ALA A 41 22.51 12.36 23.09
CA ALA A 41 23.04 13.71 22.91
C ALA A 41 22.75 14.58 24.14
N THR A 42 21.53 14.58 24.64
CA THR A 42 21.11 15.33 25.83
C THR A 42 21.80 14.83 27.11
N THR A 43 21.96 13.52 27.22
CA THR A 43 22.64 12.88 28.36
C THR A 43 24.14 13.18 28.35
N GLY A 44 24.77 13.13 27.19
CA GLY A 44 26.20 13.46 27.03
C GLY A 44 26.51 14.89 27.47
N VAL A 45 25.70 15.85 27.07
CA VAL A 45 25.86 17.26 27.48
C VAL A 45 25.71 17.40 29.00
N ALA A 46 24.72 16.76 29.62
CA ALA A 46 24.50 16.82 31.07
C ALA A 46 25.67 16.22 31.85
N PHE A 47 26.22 15.08 31.42
CA PHE A 47 27.40 14.47 32.03
C PHE A 47 28.62 15.36 31.94
N VAL A 48 28.84 16.01 30.82
CA VAL A 48 29.99 16.90 30.62
C VAL A 48 29.87 18.16 31.46
N VAL A 49 28.68 18.75 31.53
CA VAL A 49 28.44 19.91 32.41
C VAL A 49 28.72 19.54 33.88
N ALA A 50 28.24 18.38 34.34
CA ALA A 50 28.51 17.90 35.69
C ALA A 50 30.00 17.64 35.94
N PHE A 51 30.69 17.01 34.97
CA PHE A 51 32.11 16.74 35.05
C PHE A 51 32.94 18.02 35.08
N ILE A 52 32.57 19.04 34.29
CA ILE A 52 33.21 20.36 34.31
C ILE A 52 33.03 21.01 35.68
N LEU A 53 31.79 21.08 36.18
CA LEU A 53 31.49 21.70 37.46
C LEU A 53 32.19 21.01 38.65
N TYR A 54 32.22 19.66 38.63
CA TYR A 54 32.94 18.88 39.62
C TYR A 54 34.46 19.09 39.55
N GLY A 55 35.04 19.16 38.36
CA GLY A 55 36.43 19.26 38.10
C GLY A 55 37.04 20.67 38.27
N LEU A 56 36.22 21.72 38.38
CA LEU A 56 36.69 23.08 38.59
C LEU A 56 37.58 23.23 39.86
N SER A 57 37.44 22.32 40.81
CA SER A 57 38.22 22.28 42.03
C SER A 57 39.59 21.55 41.86
N TYR A 58 39.89 20.93 40.71
CA TYR A 58 41.06 20.11 40.48
C TYR A 58 41.85 20.55 39.25
N GLN A 59 43.00 21.22 39.45
CA GLN A 59 43.82 21.74 38.36
C GLN A 59 44.28 20.68 37.33
N TRP A 60 44.57 19.45 37.76
CA TRP A 60 45.02 18.37 36.89
C TRP A 60 43.91 17.84 35.94
N LEU A 61 42.63 18.11 36.20
CA LEU A 61 41.50 17.73 35.37
C LEU A 61 41.19 18.78 34.26
N GLN A 62 41.84 19.94 34.27
CA GLN A 62 41.53 21.04 33.35
C GLN A 62 41.70 20.65 31.87
N ILE A 63 42.71 19.87 31.54
CA ILE A 63 42.94 19.41 30.15
C ILE A 63 41.81 18.46 29.71
N LEU A 64 41.43 17.51 30.58
CA LEU A 64 40.33 16.58 30.29
C LEU A 64 39.01 17.30 30.16
N GLN A 65 38.77 18.37 30.91
CA GLN A 65 37.60 19.20 30.82
C GLN A 65 37.53 19.94 29.48
N VAL A 66 38.65 20.53 29.02
CA VAL A 66 38.72 21.17 27.70
C VAL A 66 38.41 20.16 26.59
N VAL A 67 38.99 18.97 26.64
CA VAL A 67 38.75 17.89 25.68
C VAL A 67 37.27 17.49 25.68
N ALA A 68 36.67 17.35 26.87
CA ALA A 68 35.26 16.99 27.00
C ALA A 68 34.32 18.08 26.45
N VAL A 69 34.64 19.36 26.68
CA VAL A 69 33.88 20.50 26.12
C VAL A 69 33.96 20.49 24.58
N VAL A 70 35.13 20.32 24.03
CA VAL A 70 35.34 20.28 22.57
C VAL A 70 34.60 19.11 21.95
N ALA A 71 34.67 17.92 22.60
CA ALA A 71 33.93 16.75 22.15
C ALA A 71 32.38 16.98 22.18
N CYS A 72 31.87 17.61 23.25
CA CYS A 72 30.45 17.96 23.34
C CYS A 72 30.00 18.95 22.29
N ILE A 73 30.82 19.99 22.04
CA ILE A 73 30.52 20.94 20.96
C ILE A 73 30.48 20.21 19.62
N GLY A 74 31.45 19.33 19.36
CA GLY A 74 31.48 18.52 18.14
C GLY A 74 30.26 17.63 17.97
N LEU A 75 29.88 16.90 19.02
CA LEU A 75 28.68 16.04 19.03
C LEU A 75 27.40 16.85 18.87
N THR A 76 27.32 18.03 19.50
CA THR A 76 26.15 18.91 19.37
C THR A 76 26.03 19.43 17.94
N ILE A 77 27.14 19.89 17.35
CA ILE A 77 27.16 20.34 15.94
C ILE A 77 26.73 19.19 15.02
N GLN A 78 27.30 17.99 15.21
CA GLN A 78 26.94 16.82 14.42
C GLN A 78 25.45 16.46 14.55
N SER A 79 24.90 16.47 15.77
CA SER A 79 23.49 16.18 16.01
C SER A 79 22.59 17.25 15.40
N CYS A 80 22.95 18.53 15.54
CA CYS A 80 22.20 19.64 14.91
C CYS A 80 22.24 19.52 13.38
N THR A 81 23.41 19.24 12.80
CA THR A 81 23.54 19.08 11.35
C THR A 81 22.69 17.91 10.83
N LYS A 82 22.73 16.76 11.51
CA LYS A 82 21.84 15.64 11.17
C LYS A 82 20.37 16.01 11.25
N LYS A 83 19.97 16.74 12.30
CA LYS A 83 18.58 17.15 12.47
C LYS A 83 18.14 18.20 11.46
N MET A 84 19.07 19.02 10.94
CA MET A 84 18.79 19.98 9.88
C MET A 84 18.61 19.32 8.51
N VAL A 85 19.30 18.21 8.27
CA VAL A 85 19.17 17.42 7.02
C VAL A 85 17.94 16.49 7.09
N ASN A 86 17.69 15.89 8.26
CA ASN A 86 16.53 15.05 8.53
C ASN A 86 15.72 15.69 9.64
N THR A 87 14.96 16.71 9.30
CA THR A 87 14.15 17.49 10.26
C THR A 87 13.10 16.65 10.96
N TYR A 88 12.46 15.77 10.20
CA TYR A 88 11.50 14.81 10.70
C TYR A 88 11.55 13.57 9.80
N ASN A 89 11.87 12.44 10.40
CA ASN A 89 11.90 11.17 9.69
C ASN A 89 11.29 10.12 10.63
N TRP A 90 9.97 9.99 10.56
CA TRP A 90 9.25 9.02 11.34
C TRP A 90 8.25 8.27 10.45
N TRP A 91 8.32 6.96 10.47
CA TRP A 91 7.41 6.09 9.72
C TRP A 91 7.41 6.34 8.21
N GLY A 92 8.56 6.68 7.65
CA GLY A 92 8.70 6.95 6.21
C GLY A 92 8.24 8.35 5.79
N ALA A 93 7.84 9.19 6.74
CA ALA A 93 7.56 10.59 6.44
C ALA A 93 8.88 11.36 6.26
N ASP A 94 9.28 11.57 5.02
CA ASP A 94 10.44 12.38 4.67
C ASP A 94 10.01 13.84 4.53
N GLU A 95 10.25 14.63 5.57
CA GLU A 95 10.14 16.07 5.46
C GLU A 95 11.40 16.66 4.81
N ALA A 96 11.21 17.73 4.03
CA ALA A 96 12.29 18.48 3.45
C ALA A 96 13.28 18.95 4.54
N ASP A 97 14.56 19.02 4.19
CA ASP A 97 15.57 19.51 5.10
C ASP A 97 15.31 21.00 5.48
N PHE A 98 15.93 21.44 6.55
CA PHE A 98 15.76 22.82 7.05
C PHE A 98 16.04 23.87 5.96
N TRP A 99 16.98 23.59 5.04
CA TRP A 99 17.38 24.54 4.01
C TRP A 99 16.40 24.55 2.84
N ALA A 100 15.75 23.43 2.54
CA ALA A 100 14.72 23.34 1.52
C ALA A 100 13.35 23.90 2.00
N SER A 101 13.19 24.12 3.30
CA SER A 101 11.99 24.71 3.88
C SER A 101 12.03 26.25 3.75
N GLU A 102 11.85 26.77 2.55
CA GLU A 102 12.00 28.19 2.26
C GLU A 102 10.68 28.98 2.27
N ASN A 103 9.55 28.30 2.16
CA ASN A 103 8.25 28.94 2.00
C ASN A 103 7.46 29.01 3.30
N ASN A 104 6.85 30.16 3.58
CA ASN A 104 5.86 30.26 4.63
C ASN A 104 4.50 29.74 4.11
N ILE A 105 3.74 29.05 4.96
CA ILE A 105 2.37 28.59 4.64
C ILE A 105 1.43 29.75 4.96
N GLU A 106 1.30 30.72 4.03
CA GLU A 106 0.66 32.01 4.28
C GLU A 106 -0.87 31.93 4.33
N ASP A 107 -1.46 31.09 3.49
CA ASP A 107 -2.93 30.97 3.34
C ASP A 107 -3.59 30.16 4.48
N VAL A 108 -2.78 29.56 5.36
CA VAL A 108 -3.25 28.90 6.58
C VAL A 108 -2.81 29.73 7.79
N PRO A 109 -3.70 30.53 8.42
CA PRO A 109 -3.31 31.52 9.43
C PRO A 109 -2.47 30.97 10.60
N LEU A 110 -2.78 29.76 11.08
CA LEU A 110 -2.04 29.11 12.17
C LEU A 110 -0.62 28.69 11.75
N LEU A 111 -0.38 28.48 10.47
CA LEU A 111 0.90 28.06 9.92
C LEU A 111 1.69 29.21 9.26
N SER A 112 1.18 30.45 9.29
CA SER A 112 1.79 31.59 8.61
C SER A 112 3.23 31.91 9.03
N LYS A 113 3.67 31.40 10.19
CA LYS A 113 5.05 31.51 10.68
C LYS A 113 5.85 30.21 10.56
N ILE A 114 5.26 29.17 10.03
CA ILE A 114 5.92 27.88 9.80
C ILE A 114 6.46 27.87 8.39
N ARG A 115 7.70 27.44 8.25
CA ARG A 115 8.36 27.28 6.94
C ARG A 115 8.28 25.82 6.52
N ALA A 116 7.96 25.60 5.26
CA ALA A 116 7.85 24.28 4.66
C ALA A 116 8.48 24.26 3.26
N SER A 117 8.63 23.08 2.71
CA SER A 117 8.93 22.91 1.28
C SER A 117 7.79 23.45 0.41
N THR A 118 8.08 23.66 -0.87
CA THR A 118 7.06 24.12 -1.82
C THR A 118 5.89 23.14 -1.90
N ASP A 119 6.18 21.85 -1.93
CA ASP A 119 5.17 20.80 -2.04
C ASP A 119 4.31 20.71 -0.78
N THR A 120 4.93 20.69 0.40
CA THR A 120 4.20 20.67 1.69
C THR A 120 3.32 21.90 1.83
N LYS A 121 3.82 23.09 1.46
CA LYS A 121 3.03 24.32 1.45
C LYS A 121 1.78 24.17 0.59
N ALA A 122 1.97 23.78 -0.68
CA ALA A 122 0.87 23.66 -1.64
C ALA A 122 -0.20 22.67 -1.14
N VAL A 123 0.22 21.50 -0.63
CA VAL A 123 -0.69 20.47 -0.11
C VAL A 123 -1.50 20.98 1.07
N TYR A 124 -0.88 21.64 2.05
CA TYR A 124 -1.60 22.12 3.23
C TYR A 124 -2.57 23.26 2.89
N GLU A 125 -2.17 24.19 2.02
CA GLU A 125 -3.01 25.30 1.57
C GLU A 125 -4.21 24.78 0.78
N GLU A 126 -4.00 23.84 -0.15
CA GLU A 126 -5.06 23.27 -0.98
C GLU A 126 -6.06 22.44 -0.16
N ILE A 127 -5.59 21.53 0.72
CA ILE A 127 -6.48 20.75 1.60
C ILE A 127 -7.30 21.66 2.50
N CYS A 128 -6.67 22.66 3.14
CA CYS A 128 -7.39 23.59 4.00
C CYS A 128 -8.42 24.40 3.23
N LYS A 129 -8.12 24.80 2.00
CA LYS A 129 -9.04 25.50 1.11
C LYS A 129 -10.23 24.63 0.76
N GLU A 130 -10.01 23.42 0.25
CA GLU A 130 -11.08 22.50 -0.12
C GLU A 130 -12.02 22.19 1.06
N ILE A 131 -11.45 21.94 2.25
CA ILE A 131 -12.26 21.72 3.45
C ILE A 131 -13.03 22.96 3.86
N THR A 132 -12.42 24.15 3.86
CA THR A 132 -13.11 25.37 4.30
C THR A 132 -14.18 25.85 3.31
N GLU A 133 -14.02 25.57 2.02
CA GLU A 133 -15.01 25.85 0.98
C GLU A 133 -16.14 24.80 0.95
N GLY A 134 -15.83 23.52 1.19
CA GLY A 134 -16.77 22.41 1.07
C GLY A 134 -17.50 22.02 2.36
N VAL A 135 -17.06 22.50 3.53
CA VAL A 135 -17.59 22.14 4.86
C VAL A 135 -17.95 23.39 5.64
N GLN A 136 -19.18 23.48 6.14
CA GLN A 136 -19.62 24.63 6.93
C GLN A 136 -18.96 24.65 8.33
N GLU A 137 -18.98 25.80 9.02
CA GLU A 137 -18.29 25.96 10.33
C GLU A 137 -18.87 25.07 11.44
N ASP A 138 -20.14 24.73 11.35
CA ASP A 138 -20.86 23.86 12.29
C ASP A 138 -20.88 22.38 11.91
N GLU A 139 -20.32 22.04 10.74
CA GLU A 139 -20.16 20.67 10.29
C GLU A 139 -18.83 20.06 10.76
N THR A 140 -18.79 18.74 10.90
CA THR A 140 -17.62 18.02 11.37
C THR A 140 -16.78 17.45 10.24
N ILE A 141 -15.50 17.27 10.52
CA ILE A 141 -14.56 16.52 9.65
C ILE A 141 -13.94 15.38 10.44
N TYR A 142 -13.47 14.34 9.75
CA TYR A 142 -12.70 13.27 10.39
C TYR A 142 -11.31 13.17 9.77
N CYS A 143 -10.28 13.25 10.62
CA CYS A 143 -8.87 13.25 10.22
C CYS A 143 -8.18 12.00 10.74
N PHE A 144 -7.77 11.11 9.87
CA PHE A 144 -7.26 9.77 10.21
C PHE A 144 -5.88 9.50 9.57
N PRO A 145 -5.01 8.73 10.21
CA PRO A 145 -5.00 8.27 11.62
C PRO A 145 -4.30 9.26 12.57
N GLN A 146 -3.32 10.01 12.13
CA GLN A 146 -2.40 10.81 12.95
C GLN A 146 -2.28 12.27 12.51
N ILE A 147 -3.33 12.81 11.93
CA ILE A 147 -3.35 14.16 11.39
C ILE A 147 -4.38 15.10 12.06
N PRO A 148 -4.51 15.07 13.42
CA PRO A 148 -5.51 15.88 14.12
C PRO A 148 -5.25 17.38 13.98
N ILE A 149 -4.08 17.78 13.50
CA ILE A 149 -3.75 19.18 13.26
C ILE A 149 -4.76 19.86 12.32
N PHE A 150 -5.30 19.14 11.34
CA PHE A 150 -6.27 19.70 10.38
C PHE A 150 -7.59 20.13 11.02
N TYR A 151 -8.00 19.59 12.17
CA TYR A 151 -9.12 20.14 12.92
C TYR A 151 -8.89 21.62 13.27
N SER A 152 -7.69 21.93 13.73
CA SER A 152 -7.32 23.31 14.08
C SER A 152 -7.07 24.17 12.85
N LEU A 153 -6.39 23.64 11.82
CA LEU A 153 -6.05 24.39 10.61
C LEU A 153 -7.30 24.83 9.84
N CYS A 154 -8.28 23.94 9.74
CA CYS A 154 -9.54 24.19 9.03
C CYS A 154 -10.61 24.79 9.92
N ASN A 155 -10.35 24.99 11.22
CA ASN A 155 -11.33 25.44 12.21
C ASN A 155 -12.62 24.61 12.15
N ARG A 156 -12.49 23.28 12.16
CA ARG A 156 -13.59 22.30 12.15
C ARG A 156 -13.39 21.30 13.28
N TRP A 157 -14.49 20.72 13.74
CA TRP A 157 -14.48 19.77 14.84
C TRP A 157 -14.61 18.34 14.33
N ASP A 158 -14.16 17.39 15.13
CA ASP A 158 -14.42 15.98 14.89
C ASP A 158 -15.86 15.58 15.30
N PRO A 159 -16.40 14.46 14.81
CA PRO A 159 -17.77 14.00 15.11
C PRO A 159 -17.96 13.47 16.54
N GLY A 160 -17.02 13.67 17.45
CA GLY A 160 -17.09 13.22 18.84
C GLY A 160 -16.42 11.87 19.08
N VAL A 161 -15.52 11.44 18.19
CA VAL A 161 -14.73 10.21 18.36
C VAL A 161 -13.90 10.25 19.64
N ARG A 162 -13.67 9.08 20.25
CA ARG A 162 -12.95 8.94 21.51
C ARG A 162 -11.46 9.12 21.30
N SER A 163 -10.91 8.55 20.23
CA SER A 163 -9.52 8.67 19.86
C SER A 163 -9.30 9.78 18.84
N LYS A 164 -8.43 10.72 19.14
CA LYS A 164 -8.02 11.79 18.20
C LYS A 164 -6.78 11.39 17.40
N VAL A 165 -6.12 10.33 17.81
CA VAL A 165 -4.94 9.76 17.17
C VAL A 165 -5.11 8.25 17.23
N GLU A 166 -5.41 7.65 16.10
CA GLU A 166 -5.47 6.21 15.96
C GLU A 166 -4.20 5.74 15.28
N TRP A 167 -3.38 5.02 16.04
CA TRP A 167 -2.11 4.53 15.53
C TRP A 167 -1.83 3.13 16.06
N PHE A 168 -2.01 2.14 15.21
CA PHE A 168 -1.85 0.72 15.53
C PHE A 168 -2.48 0.35 16.89
N ASP A 169 -1.70 -0.20 17.81
CA ASP A 169 -2.19 -0.63 19.14
C ASP A 169 -2.13 0.48 20.20
N VAL A 170 -1.98 1.75 19.81
CA VAL A 170 -2.16 2.89 20.73
C VAL A 170 -3.63 3.02 21.15
N SER A 171 -4.55 2.80 20.19
CA SER A 171 -5.97 2.63 20.49
C SER A 171 -6.31 1.14 20.51
N THR A 172 -7.12 0.71 21.49
CA THR A 172 -7.58 -0.69 21.52
C THR A 172 -8.60 -0.96 20.42
N ASP A 173 -8.73 -2.21 19.98
CA ASP A 173 -9.72 -2.60 18.98
C ASP A 173 -11.15 -2.18 19.38
N GLU A 174 -11.52 -2.31 20.66
CA GLU A 174 -12.83 -1.89 21.17
C GLU A 174 -13.03 -0.36 21.09
N ALA A 175 -11.96 0.42 21.27
CA ALA A 175 -12.04 1.88 21.11
C ALA A 175 -12.26 2.26 19.65
N VAL A 176 -11.56 1.59 18.73
CA VAL A 176 -11.71 1.79 17.29
C VAL A 176 -13.12 1.39 16.82
N GLU A 177 -13.63 0.25 17.26
CA GLU A 177 -15.00 -0.19 16.96
C GLU A 177 -16.05 0.81 17.46
N ALA A 178 -15.86 1.35 18.65
CA ALA A 178 -16.75 2.38 19.20
C ALA A 178 -16.65 3.70 18.43
N ASP A 179 -15.51 4.07 17.88
CA ASP A 179 -15.35 5.25 17.03
C ASP A 179 -15.99 5.03 15.64
N ILE A 180 -15.90 3.82 15.10
CA ILE A 180 -16.65 3.42 13.89
C ILE A 180 -18.17 3.60 14.08
N ASP A 181 -18.71 3.19 15.23
CA ASP A 181 -20.14 3.36 15.51
C ASP A 181 -20.52 4.85 15.65
N ILE A 182 -19.66 5.68 16.24
CA ILE A 182 -19.86 7.13 16.28
C ILE A 182 -19.89 7.73 14.87
N LEU A 183 -18.96 7.32 14.00
CA LEU A 183 -18.92 7.79 12.60
C LEU A 183 -20.17 7.38 11.80
N LYS A 184 -20.74 6.20 12.07
CA LYS A 184 -22.02 5.77 11.45
C LYS A 184 -23.21 6.59 11.95
N GLU A 185 -23.25 6.91 13.26
CA GLU A 185 -24.34 7.69 13.88
C GLU A 185 -24.25 9.19 13.54
N SER A 186 -23.03 9.71 13.44
CA SER A 186 -22.76 11.14 13.17
C SER A 186 -21.73 11.26 12.04
N PRO A 187 -22.15 11.06 10.77
CA PRO A 187 -21.27 11.13 9.62
C PRO A 187 -20.57 12.49 9.51
N PRO A 188 -19.23 12.54 9.41
CA PRO A 188 -18.53 13.79 9.17
C PRO A 188 -18.81 14.29 7.74
N LYS A 189 -18.77 15.59 7.52
CA LYS A 189 -18.94 16.19 6.18
C LYS A 189 -17.72 15.98 5.28
N ALA A 190 -16.53 15.86 5.86
CA ALA A 190 -15.32 15.50 5.13
C ALA A 190 -14.50 14.44 5.89
N ILE A 191 -13.82 13.60 5.11
CA ILE A 191 -12.85 12.61 5.60
C ILE A 191 -11.52 12.95 4.96
N LEU A 192 -10.53 13.24 5.80
CA LEU A 192 -9.13 13.42 5.39
C LEU A 192 -8.32 12.26 5.94
N MET A 193 -7.71 11.48 5.06
CA MET A 193 -6.94 10.31 5.42
C MET A 193 -5.47 10.44 5.00
N TYR A 194 -4.55 10.18 5.92
CA TYR A 194 -3.15 9.96 5.61
C TYR A 194 -2.95 8.48 5.24
N ASN A 195 -2.44 8.25 4.05
CA ASN A 195 -2.27 6.91 3.50
C ASN A 195 -1.03 6.23 4.07
N VAL A 196 -1.25 5.27 4.94
CA VAL A 196 -0.18 4.39 5.47
C VAL A 196 -0.03 3.21 4.52
N GLY A 197 1.19 2.90 4.11
CA GLY A 197 1.46 1.77 3.21
C GLY A 197 1.08 0.42 3.82
N ASP A 198 0.63 -0.50 2.98
CA ASP A 198 0.26 -1.86 3.42
C ASP A 198 1.43 -2.62 4.05
N ASP A 199 2.65 -2.40 3.57
CA ASP A 199 3.87 -2.97 4.13
C ASP A 199 4.10 -2.59 5.59
N VAL A 200 3.71 -1.38 5.99
CA VAL A 200 3.79 -0.91 7.38
C VAL A 200 2.77 -1.65 8.26
N TYR A 201 1.53 -1.83 7.76
CA TYR A 201 0.52 -2.64 8.45
C TYR A 201 0.95 -4.10 8.57
N GLU A 202 1.37 -4.71 7.46
CA GLU A 202 1.82 -6.11 7.42
C GLU A 202 2.98 -6.37 8.37
N ALA A 203 3.98 -5.47 8.39
CA ALA A 203 5.13 -5.58 9.30
C ALA A 203 4.70 -5.50 10.78
N HIS A 204 3.83 -4.55 11.14
CA HIS A 204 3.33 -4.41 12.51
C HIS A 204 2.48 -5.61 12.94
N GLU A 205 1.54 -6.01 12.10
CA GLU A 205 0.59 -7.09 12.39
C GLU A 205 1.27 -8.44 12.48
N SER A 206 2.25 -8.72 11.62
CA SER A 206 3.09 -9.90 11.71
C SER A 206 3.89 -9.92 13.01
N ALA A 207 4.53 -8.79 13.38
CA ALA A 207 5.39 -8.72 14.56
C ALA A 207 4.62 -8.79 15.88
N PHE A 208 3.44 -8.19 15.97
CA PHE A 208 2.74 -7.97 17.24
C PHE A 208 1.36 -8.61 17.33
N ARG A 209 0.73 -8.95 16.21
CA ARG A 209 -0.66 -9.43 16.15
C ARG A 209 -0.83 -10.81 15.49
N LYS A 210 0.26 -11.51 15.23
CA LYS A 210 0.25 -12.83 14.55
C LYS A 210 -0.47 -12.79 13.20
N GLY A 211 -0.31 -11.69 12.44
CA GLY A 211 -0.94 -11.48 11.15
C GLY A 211 -2.41 -11.02 11.20
N GLN A 212 -2.99 -10.82 12.38
CA GLN A 212 -4.36 -10.30 12.49
C GLN A 212 -4.40 -8.79 12.27
N ALA A 213 -5.42 -8.30 11.54
CA ALA A 213 -5.59 -6.89 11.26
C ALA A 213 -5.66 -6.03 12.52
N SER A 214 -4.92 -4.93 12.52
CA SER A 214 -4.94 -3.93 13.58
C SER A 214 -6.23 -3.10 13.54
N GLY A 215 -6.60 -2.48 14.66
CA GLY A 215 -7.72 -1.56 14.73
C GLY A 215 -7.58 -0.41 13.72
N THR A 216 -6.38 0.12 13.54
CA THR A 216 -6.09 1.17 12.55
C THR A 216 -6.35 0.69 11.11
N ARG A 217 -5.98 -0.54 10.75
CA ARG A 217 -6.33 -1.11 9.45
C ARG A 217 -7.84 -1.26 9.29
N LYS A 218 -8.54 -1.76 10.29
CA LYS A 218 -10.01 -1.90 10.29
C LYS A 218 -10.71 -0.55 10.09
N MET A 219 -10.24 0.51 10.77
CA MET A 219 -10.75 1.86 10.58
C MET A 219 -10.49 2.37 9.17
N ARG A 220 -9.28 2.20 8.62
CA ARG A 220 -8.96 2.58 7.24
C ARG A 220 -9.92 1.93 6.25
N ASP A 221 -10.10 0.62 6.36
CA ASP A 221 -10.95 -0.14 5.44
C ASP A 221 -12.42 0.28 5.59
N PHE A 222 -12.88 0.47 6.83
CA PHE A 222 -14.20 1.05 7.09
C PHE A 222 -14.39 2.42 6.45
N LEU A 223 -13.41 3.32 6.55
CA LEU A 223 -13.52 4.68 5.98
C LEU A 223 -13.67 4.67 4.46
N TYR A 224 -12.96 3.79 3.76
CA TYR A 224 -13.17 3.61 2.32
C TYR A 224 -14.59 3.14 2.01
N ASP A 225 -15.05 2.07 2.65
CA ASP A 225 -16.41 1.55 2.44
C ASP A 225 -17.46 2.58 2.80
N PHE A 226 -17.26 3.27 3.91
CA PHE A 226 -18.17 4.29 4.41
C PHE A 226 -18.28 5.49 3.45
N ALA A 227 -17.17 5.96 2.90
CA ALA A 227 -17.16 7.07 1.96
C ALA A 227 -17.96 6.71 0.70
N TYR A 228 -17.72 5.54 0.11
CA TYR A 228 -18.45 5.10 -1.07
C TYR A 228 -19.94 4.83 -0.79
N ALA A 229 -20.27 4.19 0.34
CA ALA A 229 -21.65 3.88 0.70
C ALA A 229 -22.48 5.13 1.07
N ASN A 230 -21.86 6.23 1.48
CA ASN A 230 -22.54 7.44 1.94
C ASN A 230 -22.43 8.63 0.98
N GLY A 231 -22.04 8.41 -0.28
CA GLY A 231 -22.03 9.43 -1.32
C GLY A 231 -21.00 10.55 -1.12
N TYR A 232 -19.87 10.22 -0.55
CA TYR A 232 -18.72 11.13 -0.54
C TYR A 232 -18.10 11.19 -1.93
N GLU A 233 -17.79 12.40 -2.37
CA GLU A 233 -17.02 12.63 -3.58
C GLU A 233 -15.54 12.61 -3.26
N PHE A 234 -14.77 11.84 -4.01
CA PHE A 234 -13.31 11.89 -3.98
C PHE A 234 -12.85 13.24 -4.55
N ILE A 235 -12.17 14.04 -3.75
CA ILE A 235 -11.65 15.35 -4.15
C ILE A 235 -10.25 15.20 -4.75
N GLY A 236 -9.38 14.41 -4.13
CA GLY A 236 -8.05 14.15 -4.65
C GLY A 236 -7.11 13.47 -3.68
N ASN A 237 -5.98 13.04 -4.23
CA ASN A 237 -4.78 12.62 -3.50
C ASN A 237 -3.76 13.76 -3.54
N TYR A 238 -3.22 14.10 -2.39
CA TYR A 238 -2.27 15.19 -2.17
C TYR A 238 -0.96 14.61 -1.68
N THR A 239 0.10 14.74 -2.48
CA THR A 239 1.40 14.14 -2.18
C THR A 239 2.42 15.18 -1.76
N THR A 240 3.12 14.95 -0.66
CA THR A 240 4.27 15.75 -0.22
C THR A 240 5.39 14.82 0.27
N GLY A 241 6.53 14.86 -0.40
CA GLY A 241 7.59 13.86 -0.18
C GLY A 241 7.07 12.45 -0.46
N ASN A 242 7.20 11.55 0.51
CA ASN A 242 6.67 10.19 0.45
C ASN A 242 5.28 10.05 1.10
N ASN A 243 4.69 11.17 1.53
CA ASN A 243 3.39 11.17 2.20
C ASN A 243 2.28 11.43 1.20
N GLU A 244 1.19 10.72 1.34
CA GLU A 244 -0.02 10.93 0.56
C GLU A 244 -1.22 11.09 1.50
N LEU A 245 -2.04 12.11 1.21
CA LEU A 245 -3.30 12.36 1.90
C LEU A 245 -4.44 12.27 0.89
N THR A 246 -5.52 11.61 1.28
CA THR A 246 -6.74 11.50 0.47
C THR A 246 -7.86 12.27 1.13
N LEU A 247 -8.58 13.08 0.34
CA LEU A 247 -9.71 13.88 0.80
C LEU A 247 -11.00 13.46 0.11
N TRP A 248 -12.04 13.19 0.90
CA TRP A 248 -13.42 13.05 0.45
C TRP A 248 -14.31 14.08 1.13
N ILE A 249 -15.27 14.63 0.39
CA ILE A 249 -16.29 15.55 0.90
C ILE A 249 -17.68 15.05 0.49
N GLN A 250 -18.59 14.91 1.46
CA GLN A 250 -19.96 14.50 1.20
C GLN A 250 -20.72 15.63 0.49
N LYS A 251 -21.23 15.39 -0.71
CA LYS A 251 -22.06 16.35 -1.44
C LYS A 251 -23.55 16.12 -1.14
N ASP A 252 -24.30 17.21 -1.01
CA ASP A 252 -25.71 17.19 -0.58
C ASP A 252 -26.69 16.56 -1.59
N ASN A 253 -26.24 16.10 -2.73
CA ASN A 253 -27.08 15.43 -3.74
C ASN A 253 -27.20 13.93 -3.46
N ARG A 254 -28.05 13.58 -2.50
CA ARG A 254 -28.42 12.18 -2.17
C ARG A 254 -29.20 11.45 -3.29
N ASN A 255 -29.11 11.87 -4.53
CA ASN A 255 -29.69 11.20 -5.70
C ASN A 255 -28.65 10.46 -6.55
N VAL A 256 -27.50 10.11 -5.98
CA VAL A 256 -26.65 9.11 -6.61
C VAL A 256 -27.29 7.76 -6.28
N ASN A 257 -27.71 7.02 -7.30
CA ASN A 257 -27.95 5.59 -7.16
C ASN A 257 -26.62 4.98 -6.69
N LEU A 258 -26.51 4.75 -5.39
CA LEU A 258 -25.39 4.06 -4.79
C LEU A 258 -25.44 2.64 -5.36
N ILE A 259 -24.63 2.39 -6.39
CA ILE A 259 -24.33 1.04 -6.80
C ILE A 259 -23.42 0.52 -5.70
N ASP A 260 -23.89 -0.46 -4.96
CA ASP A 260 -23.01 -1.14 -4.01
C ASP A 260 -21.83 -1.70 -4.79
N ALA A 261 -20.61 -1.35 -4.38
CA ALA A 261 -19.41 -1.82 -5.04
C ALA A 261 -19.31 -3.35 -5.03
N PHE A 262 -19.99 -3.96 -4.06
CA PHE A 262 -19.97 -5.39 -3.84
C PHE A 262 -21.34 -5.88 -3.36
N ASP A 263 -21.67 -7.13 -3.66
CA ASP A 263 -22.90 -7.80 -3.19
C ASP A 263 -22.78 -8.33 -1.75
N GLY A 264 -21.98 -7.69 -0.93
CA GLY A 264 -21.70 -8.09 0.44
C GLY A 264 -20.29 -8.68 0.59
N GLY A 265 -20.06 -9.29 1.74
CA GLY A 265 -18.73 -9.67 2.21
C GLY A 265 -18.14 -8.61 3.12
N ASP A 266 -17.09 -8.98 3.82
CA ASP A 266 -16.30 -8.09 4.68
C ASP A 266 -14.81 -8.07 4.27
N GLY A 267 -14.49 -8.71 3.15
CA GLY A 267 -13.15 -8.80 2.61
C GLY A 267 -12.25 -9.82 3.30
N THR A 268 -12.76 -10.60 4.24
CA THR A 268 -12.01 -11.73 4.80
C THR A 268 -12.00 -12.91 3.82
N ILE A 269 -11.08 -13.87 4.01
CA ILE A 269 -11.00 -15.06 3.16
C ILE A 269 -12.27 -15.91 3.28
N ASP A 270 -12.91 -15.96 4.46
CA ASP A 270 -14.14 -16.72 4.71
C ASP A 270 -15.40 -16.01 4.20
N ASN A 271 -15.32 -14.68 4.01
CA ASN A 271 -16.42 -13.85 3.54
C ASN A 271 -15.91 -12.74 2.60
N PRO A 272 -15.39 -13.09 1.41
CA PRO A 272 -14.82 -12.13 0.48
C PRO A 272 -15.85 -11.11 -0.03
N TYR A 273 -15.39 -9.94 -0.43
CA TYR A 273 -16.21 -9.00 -1.21
C TYR A 273 -16.63 -9.65 -2.53
N LYS A 274 -17.92 -9.58 -2.87
CA LYS A 274 -18.48 -10.25 -4.05
C LYS A 274 -18.82 -9.25 -5.13
N LEU A 275 -18.44 -9.53 -6.36
CA LEU A 275 -18.83 -8.74 -7.53
C LEU A 275 -19.24 -9.65 -8.71
N HIS A 276 -20.22 -9.18 -9.51
CA HIS A 276 -20.74 -9.95 -10.64
C HIS A 276 -21.18 -9.07 -11.84
N THR A 277 -21.09 -7.75 -11.75
CA THR A 277 -21.49 -6.84 -12.83
C THR A 277 -20.33 -6.00 -13.36
N ALA A 278 -20.48 -5.50 -14.60
CA ALA A 278 -19.53 -4.58 -15.21
C ALA A 278 -19.40 -3.27 -14.43
N GLU A 279 -20.52 -2.78 -13.89
CA GLU A 279 -20.55 -1.57 -13.08
C GLU A 279 -19.77 -1.74 -11.78
N GLN A 280 -19.92 -2.88 -11.10
CA GLN A 280 -19.14 -3.20 -9.88
C GLN A 280 -17.65 -3.32 -10.18
N LEU A 281 -17.27 -3.98 -11.29
CA LEU A 281 -15.86 -4.09 -11.69
C LEU A 281 -15.26 -2.70 -12.02
N ARG A 282 -16.03 -1.80 -12.66
CA ARG A 282 -15.62 -0.42 -12.92
C ARG A 282 -15.48 0.38 -11.63
N LEU A 283 -16.39 0.19 -10.68
CA LEU A 283 -16.34 0.85 -9.38
C LEU A 283 -15.15 0.32 -8.57
N PHE A 284 -14.88 -0.98 -8.61
CA PHE A 284 -13.69 -1.57 -8.01
C PHE A 284 -12.40 -0.97 -8.59
N SER A 285 -12.31 -0.84 -9.93
CA SER A 285 -11.17 -0.14 -10.57
C SER A 285 -11.04 1.30 -10.06
N LYS A 286 -12.15 2.04 -10.01
CA LYS A 286 -12.17 3.41 -9.49
C LYS A 286 -11.66 3.50 -8.05
N MET A 287 -12.13 2.60 -7.15
CA MET A 287 -11.69 2.56 -5.75
C MET A 287 -10.19 2.35 -5.63
N VAL A 288 -9.61 1.45 -6.43
CA VAL A 288 -8.16 1.23 -6.43
C VAL A 288 -7.42 2.47 -6.93
N ASN A 289 -7.91 3.11 -7.99
CA ASN A 289 -7.31 4.32 -8.58
C ASN A 289 -7.47 5.57 -7.69
N GLU A 290 -8.37 5.53 -6.72
CA GLU A 290 -8.53 6.54 -5.67
C GLU A 290 -7.76 6.20 -4.38
N GLY A 291 -6.90 5.17 -4.41
CA GLY A 291 -5.94 4.86 -3.34
C GLY A 291 -6.28 3.65 -2.47
N ARG A 292 -7.45 2.99 -2.65
CA ARG A 292 -7.78 1.77 -1.89
C ARG A 292 -7.02 0.56 -2.44
N THR A 293 -6.00 0.10 -1.75
CA THR A 293 -5.15 -1.01 -2.19
C THR A 293 -5.78 -2.40 -1.99
N PHE A 294 -6.77 -2.54 -1.11
CA PHE A 294 -7.34 -3.82 -0.64
C PHE A 294 -6.31 -4.77 -0.01
N GLY A 295 -5.21 -4.26 0.54
CA GLY A 295 -4.18 -5.09 1.16
C GLY A 295 -4.73 -5.99 2.28
N GLY A 296 -4.48 -7.29 2.18
CA GLY A 296 -5.01 -8.31 3.09
C GLY A 296 -6.49 -8.67 2.89
N GLN A 297 -7.18 -8.09 1.90
CA GLN A 297 -8.59 -8.34 1.62
C GLN A 297 -8.77 -9.26 0.39
N TYR A 298 -9.90 -9.93 0.35
CA TYR A 298 -10.28 -10.90 -0.67
C TYR A 298 -11.50 -10.43 -1.46
N ILE A 299 -11.40 -10.50 -2.77
CA ILE A 299 -12.47 -10.21 -3.72
C ILE A 299 -12.77 -11.48 -4.51
N GLU A 300 -14.05 -11.84 -4.60
CA GLU A 300 -14.55 -12.97 -5.37
C GLU A 300 -15.48 -12.51 -6.49
N GLN A 301 -15.16 -12.91 -7.72
CA GLN A 301 -16.08 -12.78 -8.84
C GLN A 301 -17.07 -13.95 -8.80
N THR A 302 -18.37 -13.65 -8.82
CA THR A 302 -19.44 -14.66 -8.65
C THR A 302 -20.25 -14.94 -9.92
N ALA A 303 -19.92 -14.28 -11.03
CA ALA A 303 -20.48 -14.54 -12.35
C ALA A 303 -19.53 -14.07 -13.46
N ASP A 304 -19.80 -14.51 -14.70
CA ASP A 304 -19.15 -13.95 -15.87
C ASP A 304 -19.54 -12.47 -16.05
N ILE A 305 -18.57 -11.62 -16.40
CA ILE A 305 -18.76 -10.18 -16.55
C ILE A 305 -18.49 -9.78 -18.00
N ASP A 306 -19.49 -9.19 -18.67
CA ASP A 306 -19.35 -8.66 -20.02
C ASP A 306 -19.17 -7.12 -19.97
N LEU A 307 -18.01 -6.63 -20.40
CA LEU A 307 -17.70 -5.20 -20.47
C LEU A 307 -18.20 -4.54 -21.76
N ALA A 308 -18.82 -5.32 -22.65
CA ALA A 308 -19.49 -4.87 -23.89
C ALA A 308 -18.60 -4.01 -24.82
N ASN A 309 -17.29 -4.21 -24.83
CA ASN A 309 -16.30 -3.38 -25.54
C ASN A 309 -16.35 -1.87 -25.19
N GLN A 310 -16.88 -1.53 -24.03
CA GLN A 310 -16.77 -0.18 -23.51
C GLN A 310 -15.39 0.05 -22.91
N ASP A 311 -14.88 1.28 -23.02
CA ASP A 311 -13.59 1.63 -22.46
C ASP A 311 -13.52 1.29 -20.97
N PHE A 312 -12.44 0.64 -20.58
CA PHE A 312 -12.18 0.22 -19.21
C PHE A 312 -10.90 0.86 -18.69
N THR A 313 -10.98 1.47 -17.53
CA THR A 313 -9.82 2.02 -16.84
C THR A 313 -9.11 0.89 -16.08
N PRO A 314 -7.80 0.66 -16.30
CA PRO A 314 -7.04 -0.35 -15.58
C PRO A 314 -7.19 -0.25 -14.06
N ILE A 315 -7.22 -1.39 -13.38
CA ILE A 315 -7.20 -1.45 -11.91
C ILE A 315 -5.77 -1.15 -11.45
N GLY A 316 -5.56 0.03 -10.82
CA GLY A 316 -4.22 0.54 -10.49
C GLY A 316 -3.54 1.15 -11.71
N GLU A 317 -3.86 2.41 -12.03
CA GLU A 317 -3.24 3.15 -13.12
C GLU A 317 -1.75 3.47 -12.84
N TYR A 318 -0.92 3.36 -13.86
CA TYR A 318 0.52 3.61 -13.73
C TYR A 318 0.82 5.08 -13.37
N SER A 319 0.08 6.01 -13.92
CA SER A 319 0.25 7.46 -13.70
C SER A 319 -0.06 7.89 -12.26
N GLY A 320 -0.99 7.20 -11.58
CA GLY A 320 -1.46 7.55 -10.24
C GLY A 320 -0.67 6.94 -9.08
N ASN A 321 0.33 6.10 -9.36
CA ASN A 321 1.07 5.33 -8.34
C ASN A 321 0.20 4.38 -7.49
N ASN A 322 -1.08 4.24 -7.80
CA ASN A 322 -2.02 3.37 -7.12
C ASN A 322 -1.93 1.93 -7.65
N TYR A 323 -2.18 0.94 -6.80
CA TYR A 323 -2.07 -0.47 -7.16
C TYR A 323 -3.02 -1.35 -6.35
N PHE A 324 -3.41 -2.48 -6.91
CA PHE A 324 -4.16 -3.50 -6.18
C PHE A 324 -3.22 -4.41 -5.40
N CYS A 325 -3.45 -4.57 -4.10
CA CYS A 325 -2.62 -5.39 -3.19
C CYS A 325 -3.40 -6.53 -2.49
N GLY A 326 -4.69 -6.68 -2.80
CA GLY A 326 -5.52 -7.75 -2.27
C GLY A 326 -5.38 -9.06 -3.03
N THR A 327 -6.30 -9.98 -2.76
CA THR A 327 -6.45 -11.23 -3.50
C THR A 327 -7.74 -11.20 -4.32
N TYR A 328 -7.63 -11.31 -5.64
CA TYR A 328 -8.75 -11.42 -6.56
C TYR A 328 -8.89 -12.86 -7.02
N ASN A 329 -9.98 -13.51 -6.66
CA ASN A 329 -10.33 -14.85 -7.12
C ASN A 329 -11.53 -14.79 -8.04
N ALA A 330 -11.34 -15.05 -9.33
CA ALA A 330 -12.46 -15.10 -10.27
C ALA A 330 -13.28 -16.40 -10.18
N ALA A 331 -12.91 -17.35 -9.33
CA ALA A 331 -13.61 -18.61 -9.11
C ALA A 331 -13.94 -19.41 -10.41
N GLY A 332 -13.15 -19.19 -11.46
CA GLY A 332 -13.34 -19.78 -12.79
C GLY A 332 -14.29 -19.00 -13.70
N HIS A 333 -14.76 -17.84 -13.29
CA HIS A 333 -15.53 -16.93 -14.12
C HIS A 333 -14.65 -16.11 -15.07
N VAL A 334 -15.29 -15.55 -16.10
CA VAL A 334 -14.63 -14.90 -17.22
C VAL A 334 -15.04 -13.42 -17.30
N ILE A 335 -14.08 -12.56 -17.63
CA ILE A 335 -14.32 -11.19 -18.06
C ILE A 335 -14.29 -11.15 -19.57
N ARG A 336 -15.40 -10.69 -20.21
CA ARG A 336 -15.54 -10.64 -21.66
C ARG A 336 -15.50 -9.23 -22.21
N ASN A 337 -15.03 -9.14 -23.45
CA ASN A 337 -15.07 -7.91 -24.25
C ASN A 337 -14.36 -6.72 -23.54
N LEU A 338 -13.21 -7.01 -22.91
CA LEU A 338 -12.37 -6.00 -22.27
C LEU A 338 -11.75 -5.09 -23.35
N LYS A 339 -12.02 -3.78 -23.26
CA LYS A 339 -11.39 -2.78 -24.13
C LYS A 339 -10.59 -1.78 -23.30
N ILE A 340 -9.29 -1.70 -23.59
CA ILE A 340 -8.38 -0.71 -23.00
C ILE A 340 -7.61 -0.06 -24.13
N GLU A 341 -7.58 1.28 -24.15
CA GLU A 341 -6.83 2.07 -25.12
C GLU A 341 -6.11 3.20 -24.39
N THR A 342 -4.78 3.15 -24.36
CA THR A 342 -3.93 4.13 -23.67
C THR A 342 -2.58 4.23 -24.38
N ASN A 343 -1.81 5.30 -24.08
CA ASN A 343 -0.44 5.44 -24.55
C ASN A 343 0.60 4.94 -23.54
N ASP A 344 0.16 4.35 -22.44
CA ASP A 344 0.98 3.92 -21.31
C ASP A 344 0.79 2.41 -21.04
N ASN A 345 1.01 1.98 -19.81
CA ASN A 345 0.80 0.60 -19.38
C ASN A 345 -0.67 0.21 -19.45
N ALA A 346 -0.97 -0.93 -20.05
CA ALA A 346 -2.32 -1.40 -20.29
C ALA A 346 -2.48 -2.87 -19.85
N ALA A 347 -3.43 -3.13 -18.98
CA ALA A 347 -3.84 -4.47 -18.53
C ALA A 347 -5.17 -4.38 -17.77
N LEU A 348 -5.81 -5.50 -17.45
CA LEU A 348 -6.90 -5.48 -16.48
C LEU A 348 -6.42 -4.89 -15.13
N PHE A 349 -5.27 -5.39 -14.63
CA PHE A 349 -4.53 -4.79 -13.51
C PHE A 349 -3.32 -4.03 -14.06
N GLY A 350 -3.42 -2.72 -14.15
CA GLY A 350 -2.30 -1.87 -14.60
C GLY A 350 -1.10 -2.01 -13.67
N ARG A 351 -1.34 -2.02 -12.35
CA ARG A 351 -0.33 -2.25 -11.31
C ARG A 351 -0.84 -3.25 -10.27
N LEU A 352 -0.12 -4.35 -10.12
CA LEU A 352 -0.45 -5.46 -9.23
C LEU A 352 0.61 -5.65 -8.15
N GLY A 353 0.24 -5.51 -6.89
CA GLY A 353 1.05 -5.90 -5.72
C GLY A 353 0.49 -7.12 -4.99
N GLY A 354 -0.73 -7.52 -5.34
CA GLY A 354 -1.48 -8.64 -4.76
C GLY A 354 -1.52 -9.88 -5.64
N LYS A 355 -2.58 -10.68 -5.52
CA LYS A 355 -2.69 -11.98 -6.16
C LYS A 355 -3.96 -12.09 -7.02
N VAL A 356 -3.89 -12.76 -8.17
CA VAL A 356 -5.01 -13.04 -9.06
C VAL A 356 -5.11 -14.54 -9.31
N TYR A 357 -6.28 -15.12 -9.10
CA TYR A 357 -6.55 -16.53 -9.24
C TYR A 357 -7.75 -16.84 -10.14
N ASN A 358 -7.69 -17.96 -10.86
CA ASN A 358 -8.81 -18.59 -11.55
C ASN A 358 -9.55 -17.66 -12.51
N LEU A 359 -8.84 -16.76 -13.20
CA LEU A 359 -9.42 -15.72 -14.07
C LEU A 359 -9.27 -16.07 -15.54
N GLY A 360 -10.36 -15.99 -16.29
CA GLY A 360 -10.36 -15.97 -17.76
C GLY A 360 -10.65 -14.56 -18.29
N ILE A 361 -9.97 -14.16 -19.40
CA ILE A 361 -10.30 -12.96 -20.15
C ILE A 361 -10.54 -13.36 -21.61
N GLU A 362 -11.73 -13.09 -22.14
CA GLU A 362 -12.15 -13.49 -23.49
C GLU A 362 -12.66 -12.30 -24.31
N GLY A 363 -12.16 -12.17 -25.52
CA GLY A 363 -12.58 -11.13 -26.46
C GLY A 363 -12.21 -9.71 -26.06
N GLY A 364 -12.41 -8.78 -26.98
CA GLY A 364 -12.01 -7.39 -26.82
C GLY A 364 -10.58 -7.12 -27.31
N ASN A 365 -10.01 -5.99 -26.90
CA ASN A 365 -8.66 -5.60 -27.29
C ASN A 365 -8.00 -4.69 -26.26
N ILE A 366 -6.68 -4.82 -26.15
CA ILE A 366 -5.84 -3.94 -25.34
C ILE A 366 -4.81 -3.28 -26.25
N THR A 367 -4.76 -1.95 -26.26
CA THR A 367 -3.78 -1.15 -26.97
C THR A 367 -3.05 -0.24 -25.99
N GLY A 368 -1.71 -0.25 -26.06
CA GLY A 368 -0.88 0.53 -25.13
C GLY A 368 0.60 0.43 -25.44
N ALA A 369 1.45 1.11 -24.68
CA ALA A 369 2.90 0.97 -24.84
C ALA A 369 3.40 -0.37 -24.27
N TYR A 370 3.00 -0.68 -23.04
CA TYR A 370 3.45 -1.87 -22.30
C TYR A 370 2.23 -2.65 -21.81
N ILE A 371 1.99 -3.81 -22.42
CA ILE A 371 0.73 -4.53 -22.26
C ILE A 371 0.93 -5.83 -21.53
N GLY A 372 0.07 -6.08 -20.52
CA GLY A 372 -0.18 -7.41 -19.98
C GLY A 372 -1.65 -7.77 -20.14
N GLY A 373 -1.99 -9.01 -20.47
CA GLY A 373 -3.40 -9.39 -20.52
C GLY A 373 -4.08 -9.28 -19.16
N ILE A 374 -3.42 -9.75 -18.12
CA ILE A 374 -3.88 -9.69 -16.74
C ILE A 374 -3.20 -8.55 -15.98
N ALA A 375 -1.85 -8.48 -15.99
CA ALA A 375 -1.13 -7.41 -15.31
C ALA A 375 -0.01 -6.83 -16.17
N SER A 376 0.13 -5.49 -16.20
CA SER A 376 1.23 -4.84 -16.93
C SER A 376 2.44 -4.53 -16.05
N HIS A 377 2.27 -4.41 -14.74
CA HIS A 377 3.37 -4.11 -13.83
C HIS A 377 3.18 -4.74 -12.44
N ALA A 378 4.17 -5.52 -11.98
CA ALA A 378 4.19 -5.98 -10.58
C ALA A 378 4.90 -4.97 -9.69
N VAL A 379 4.23 -4.57 -8.60
CA VAL A 379 4.75 -3.60 -7.61
C VAL A 379 5.52 -4.30 -6.50
N LYS A 380 5.18 -5.58 -6.22
CA LYS A 380 5.82 -6.41 -5.19
C LYS A 380 6.27 -7.75 -5.79
N ASP A 381 7.33 -8.31 -5.25
CA ASP A 381 7.81 -9.66 -5.62
C ASP A 381 6.92 -10.80 -5.08
N THR A 382 5.99 -10.46 -4.18
CA THR A 382 4.94 -11.34 -3.65
C THR A 382 3.69 -11.39 -4.55
N ALA A 383 3.63 -10.54 -5.60
CA ALA A 383 2.53 -10.55 -6.55
C ALA A 383 2.45 -11.91 -7.27
N ALA A 384 1.23 -12.39 -7.55
CA ALA A 384 1.05 -13.67 -8.22
C ALA A 384 -0.13 -13.68 -9.20
N ILE A 385 0.03 -14.40 -10.31
CA ILE A 385 -1.02 -14.70 -11.29
C ILE A 385 -1.05 -16.22 -11.47
N ILE A 386 -2.09 -16.87 -10.96
CA ILE A 386 -2.15 -18.31 -10.88
C ILE A 386 -3.45 -18.83 -11.47
N ASN A 387 -3.34 -19.88 -12.29
CA ASN A 387 -4.49 -20.57 -12.88
C ASN A 387 -5.38 -19.63 -13.70
N CYS A 388 -4.78 -18.90 -14.64
CA CYS A 388 -5.45 -17.86 -15.40
C CYS A 388 -5.22 -18.02 -16.91
N TYR A 389 -6.10 -17.45 -17.74
CA TYR A 389 -5.90 -17.44 -19.18
C TYR A 389 -6.40 -16.17 -19.84
N THR A 390 -5.91 -15.94 -21.06
CA THR A 390 -6.37 -14.84 -21.91
C THR A 390 -6.59 -15.31 -23.36
N ASP A 391 -7.71 -14.89 -23.94
CA ASP A 391 -8.02 -14.96 -25.37
C ASP A 391 -8.48 -13.57 -25.84
N ILE A 392 -7.52 -12.64 -25.93
CA ILE A 392 -7.76 -11.22 -26.23
C ILE A 392 -6.69 -10.70 -27.20
N SER A 393 -7.06 -9.77 -28.07
CA SER A 393 -6.11 -9.11 -28.98
C SER A 393 -5.31 -8.02 -28.28
N MET A 394 -4.01 -7.97 -28.52
CA MET A 394 -3.10 -6.98 -27.93
C MET A 394 -2.21 -6.35 -29.00
N ASP A 395 -2.01 -5.03 -28.94
CA ASP A 395 -1.16 -4.29 -29.88
C ASP A 395 -0.39 -3.17 -29.15
N GLY A 396 0.95 -3.29 -29.09
CA GLY A 396 1.78 -2.36 -28.35
C GLY A 396 3.26 -2.34 -28.73
N ILE A 397 4.07 -1.72 -27.90
CA ILE A 397 5.53 -1.79 -28.01
C ILE A 397 6.00 -3.14 -27.43
N ARG A 398 5.57 -3.46 -26.22
CA ARG A 398 5.74 -4.78 -25.60
C ARG A 398 4.38 -5.32 -25.21
N ALA A 399 4.15 -6.62 -25.46
CA ALA A 399 2.89 -7.25 -25.14
C ALA A 399 3.10 -8.64 -24.55
N GLY A 400 2.68 -8.84 -23.30
CA GLY A 400 2.62 -10.11 -22.60
C GLY A 400 1.20 -10.64 -22.53
N GLY A 401 0.93 -11.80 -23.12
CA GLY A 401 -0.41 -12.39 -23.10
C GLY A 401 -1.01 -12.52 -21.72
N ILE A 402 -0.21 -12.82 -20.71
CA ILE A 402 -0.57 -12.85 -19.30
C ILE A 402 -0.02 -11.61 -18.58
N ALA A 403 1.29 -11.36 -18.70
CA ALA A 403 1.93 -10.27 -17.97
C ALA A 403 3.10 -9.63 -18.71
N ASP A 404 3.31 -8.30 -18.49
CA ASP A 404 4.51 -7.55 -18.82
C ASP A 404 5.17 -7.07 -17.52
N ASN A 405 6.47 -6.77 -17.53
CA ASN A 405 7.26 -6.20 -16.41
C ASN A 405 6.88 -6.74 -15.02
N PHE A 406 6.82 -8.04 -14.90
CA PHE A 406 6.28 -8.72 -13.72
C PHE A 406 7.40 -9.41 -12.94
N VAL A 407 7.64 -9.02 -11.68
CA VAL A 407 8.70 -9.56 -10.80
C VAL A 407 8.20 -10.66 -9.86
N GLY A 408 6.90 -10.98 -9.90
CA GLY A 408 6.24 -11.97 -9.05
C GLY A 408 6.21 -13.39 -9.63
N THR A 409 5.25 -14.19 -9.18
CA THR A 409 5.03 -15.57 -9.60
C THR A 409 3.93 -15.66 -10.66
N VAL A 410 4.19 -16.40 -11.75
CA VAL A 410 3.17 -16.75 -12.76
C VAL A 410 3.09 -18.27 -12.89
N GLY A 411 1.92 -18.84 -12.64
CA GLY A 411 1.75 -20.30 -12.61
C GLY A 411 0.44 -20.80 -13.22
N ASN A 412 0.51 -21.92 -13.92
CA ASN A 412 -0.64 -22.60 -14.54
C ASN A 412 -1.48 -21.69 -15.45
N CYS A 413 -0.81 -20.92 -16.31
CA CYS A 413 -1.43 -19.92 -17.16
C CYS A 413 -1.21 -20.20 -18.63
N PHE A 414 -2.12 -19.74 -19.50
CA PHE A 414 -1.92 -19.75 -20.94
C PHE A 414 -2.55 -18.55 -21.65
N SER A 415 -2.06 -18.23 -22.85
CA SER A 415 -2.63 -17.21 -23.73
C SER A 415 -2.81 -17.74 -25.14
N VAL A 416 -3.96 -17.48 -25.74
CA VAL A 416 -4.32 -17.88 -27.13
C VAL A 416 -4.69 -16.69 -28.01
N GLY A 417 -4.81 -15.50 -27.48
CA GLY A 417 -5.13 -14.28 -28.21
C GLY A 417 -4.02 -13.87 -29.19
N LEU A 418 -4.35 -12.95 -30.08
CA LEU A 418 -3.37 -12.36 -31.00
C LEU A 418 -2.53 -11.33 -30.24
N ILE A 419 -1.24 -11.61 -30.11
CA ILE A 419 -0.31 -10.73 -29.39
C ILE A 419 0.63 -10.10 -30.42
N HIS A 420 0.58 -8.78 -30.55
CA HIS A 420 1.47 -7.99 -31.39
C HIS A 420 2.28 -7.00 -30.52
N GLY A 421 3.60 -7.02 -30.71
CA GLY A 421 4.53 -6.08 -30.07
C GLY A 421 5.62 -5.69 -31.05
N THR A 422 5.98 -4.42 -31.08
CA THR A 422 7.07 -3.94 -31.95
C THR A 422 8.46 -4.25 -31.40
N ASP A 423 8.57 -4.47 -30.10
CA ASP A 423 9.82 -4.79 -29.39
C ASP A 423 9.80 -6.23 -28.83
N ASN A 424 8.71 -6.62 -28.16
CA ASN A 424 8.54 -7.96 -27.60
C ASN A 424 7.05 -8.38 -27.60
N ALA A 425 6.76 -9.64 -27.96
CA ALA A 425 5.41 -10.21 -27.94
C ALA A 425 5.46 -11.71 -27.61
N ASP A 426 4.98 -12.10 -26.43
CA ASP A 426 4.85 -13.50 -26.01
C ASP A 426 3.77 -13.63 -24.89
N VAL A 427 3.58 -14.82 -24.34
CA VAL A 427 2.70 -15.04 -23.18
C VAL A 427 3.17 -14.26 -21.96
N LEU A 428 4.47 -14.12 -21.79
CA LEU A 428 5.14 -13.27 -20.82
C LEU A 428 6.11 -12.35 -21.54
N SER A 429 6.00 -11.07 -21.34
CA SER A 429 6.90 -10.06 -21.89
C SER A 429 8.03 -9.74 -20.90
N PHE A 430 8.75 -8.68 -21.12
CA PHE A 430 9.96 -8.28 -20.38
C PHE A 430 9.82 -8.34 -18.85
N SER A 431 10.61 -9.21 -18.14
CA SER A 431 10.72 -9.13 -16.66
C SER A 431 11.73 -10.09 -16.02
N GLN A 432 11.96 -9.86 -14.74
CA GLN A 432 12.71 -10.75 -13.85
C GLN A 432 11.71 -11.47 -12.94
N TYR A 433 11.05 -12.49 -13.47
CA TYR A 433 10.09 -13.29 -12.70
C TYR A 433 10.77 -13.98 -11.52
N LYS A 434 10.12 -13.95 -10.36
CA LYS A 434 10.55 -14.72 -9.19
C LYS A 434 10.39 -16.21 -9.46
N GLU A 435 9.26 -16.59 -10.06
CA GLU A 435 8.96 -17.96 -10.41
C GLU A 435 7.99 -18.05 -11.59
N VAL A 436 8.27 -18.97 -12.51
CA VAL A 436 7.36 -19.29 -13.64
C VAL A 436 7.19 -20.80 -13.71
N GLN A 437 5.94 -21.26 -13.56
CA GLN A 437 5.62 -22.70 -13.63
C GLN A 437 4.42 -22.95 -14.54
N SER A 438 4.54 -23.93 -15.44
CA SER A 438 3.41 -24.39 -16.28
C SER A 438 2.71 -23.27 -17.04
N VAL A 439 3.49 -22.40 -17.68
CA VAL A 439 2.99 -21.33 -18.54
C VAL A 439 3.09 -21.73 -20.00
N TYR A 440 2.00 -21.52 -20.75
CA TYR A 440 1.87 -22.01 -22.12
C TYR A 440 1.53 -20.87 -23.10
N SER A 441 2.21 -20.86 -24.24
CA SER A 441 2.01 -19.91 -25.35
C SER A 441 1.67 -20.65 -26.63
N VAL A 442 0.83 -20.05 -27.49
CA VAL A 442 0.50 -20.60 -28.80
C VAL A 442 1.35 -19.92 -29.87
N LYS A 443 2.40 -20.58 -30.30
CA LYS A 443 3.43 -20.04 -31.19
C LYS A 443 2.93 -19.54 -32.54
N GLU A 444 1.85 -20.12 -33.08
CA GLU A 444 1.31 -19.79 -34.40
C GLU A 444 0.57 -18.44 -34.49
N LYS A 445 0.23 -17.86 -33.34
CA LYS A 445 -0.48 -16.57 -33.27
C LYS A 445 0.41 -15.37 -32.95
N ASN A 446 1.66 -15.59 -32.60
CA ASN A 446 2.62 -14.53 -32.29
C ASN A 446 3.37 -14.10 -33.54
N SER A 447 3.28 -12.82 -33.91
CA SER A 447 3.72 -12.30 -35.19
C SER A 447 5.22 -12.11 -35.37
N GLN A 448 6.06 -12.41 -34.38
CA GLN A 448 7.51 -12.30 -34.49
C GLN A 448 8.24 -13.37 -33.64
N ASP A 449 9.21 -14.06 -34.31
CA ASP A 449 10.22 -14.89 -33.63
C ASP A 449 11.21 -13.98 -32.88
N PHE A 450 10.82 -13.40 -31.76
CA PHE A 450 11.81 -12.85 -30.84
C PHE A 450 12.39 -14.00 -30.01
N ASP A 451 13.69 -14.17 -30.18
CA ASP A 451 14.50 -14.98 -29.28
C ASP A 451 14.42 -14.31 -27.89
N THR A 452 13.44 -14.72 -27.09
CA THR A 452 13.37 -14.29 -25.71
C THR A 452 14.71 -14.61 -25.11
N GLN A 453 15.44 -13.61 -24.63
CA GLN A 453 16.59 -13.87 -23.76
C GLN A 453 16.04 -14.58 -22.53
N SER A 454 15.92 -15.90 -22.65
CA SER A 454 15.62 -16.76 -21.55
C SER A 454 16.76 -16.57 -20.56
N THR A 455 16.49 -15.88 -19.47
CA THR A 455 17.21 -16.20 -18.26
C THR A 455 16.90 -17.66 -17.98
N ASP A 456 17.90 -18.48 -17.64
CA ASP A 456 17.84 -19.97 -17.56
C ASP A 456 16.73 -20.56 -16.67
N ASP A 457 15.86 -19.72 -16.07
CA ASP A 457 14.79 -20.08 -15.12
C ASP A 457 13.35 -19.89 -15.65
N VAL A 458 13.12 -19.33 -16.82
CA VAL A 458 11.75 -19.09 -17.34
C VAL A 458 11.26 -20.30 -18.12
N ARG A 459 10.31 -21.06 -17.56
CA ARG A 459 9.75 -22.29 -18.16
C ARG A 459 8.46 -21.99 -18.93
N ILE A 460 8.54 -21.31 -20.07
CA ILE A 460 7.43 -21.21 -21.02
C ILE A 460 7.42 -22.44 -21.92
N THR A 461 6.26 -23.07 -22.05
CA THR A 461 6.06 -24.18 -22.97
C THR A 461 5.24 -23.72 -24.17
N TYR A 462 5.82 -23.76 -25.36
CA TYR A 462 5.11 -23.47 -26.58
C TYR A 462 4.27 -24.65 -27.03
N CYS A 463 3.00 -24.36 -27.32
CA CYS A 463 2.03 -25.33 -27.80
C CYS A 463 1.60 -25.00 -29.23
N THR A 464 1.18 -26.02 -29.99
CA THR A 464 0.46 -25.85 -31.24
C THR A 464 -1.05 -25.77 -30.99
N GLU A 465 -1.82 -25.20 -31.91
CA GLU A 465 -3.29 -25.26 -31.83
C GLU A 465 -3.81 -26.72 -31.72
N GLU A 466 -3.14 -27.66 -32.36
CA GLU A 466 -3.51 -29.06 -32.29
C GLU A 466 -3.36 -29.61 -30.85
N THR A 467 -2.28 -29.24 -30.16
CA THR A 467 -2.04 -29.61 -28.75
C THR A 467 -3.12 -29.04 -27.81
N MET A 468 -3.62 -27.88 -28.13
CA MET A 468 -4.71 -27.27 -27.36
C MET A 468 -6.03 -27.98 -27.60
N LYS A 469 -6.34 -28.29 -28.87
CA LYS A 469 -7.62 -28.90 -29.27
C LYS A 469 -7.78 -30.37 -28.93
N ASN A 470 -6.68 -31.10 -28.70
CA ASN A 470 -6.71 -32.56 -28.44
C ASN A 470 -6.75 -32.92 -26.94
N GLY A 471 -6.91 -31.95 -26.04
CA GLY A 471 -7.03 -32.17 -24.59
C GLY A 471 -5.72 -32.35 -23.84
N ILE A 472 -4.57 -32.36 -24.52
CA ILE A 472 -3.26 -32.53 -23.87
C ILE A 472 -2.98 -31.31 -22.95
N LEU A 473 -3.31 -30.08 -23.37
CA LEU A 473 -3.12 -28.93 -22.53
C LEU A 473 -4.02 -28.95 -21.30
N VAL A 474 -5.28 -29.35 -21.44
CA VAL A 474 -6.21 -29.54 -20.31
C VAL A 474 -5.62 -30.49 -19.27
N GLN A 475 -5.05 -31.63 -19.73
CA GLN A 475 -4.42 -32.58 -18.81
C GLN A 475 -3.22 -31.95 -18.08
N ARG A 476 -2.33 -31.25 -18.80
CA ARG A 476 -1.14 -30.62 -18.21
C ARG A 476 -1.51 -29.53 -17.20
N LEU A 477 -2.51 -28.71 -17.50
CA LEU A 477 -3.01 -27.69 -16.58
C LEU A 477 -3.59 -28.32 -15.31
N ASN A 478 -4.37 -29.39 -15.44
CA ASN A 478 -4.92 -30.12 -14.29
C ASN A 478 -3.86 -30.84 -13.45
N ASP A 479 -2.82 -31.39 -14.08
CA ASP A 479 -1.70 -32.02 -13.36
C ASP A 479 -0.89 -30.98 -12.57
N SER A 480 -0.78 -29.75 -13.10
CA SER A 480 -0.08 -28.65 -12.45
C SER A 480 -0.83 -28.06 -11.25
N ILE A 481 -2.15 -28.13 -11.21
CA ILE A 481 -2.96 -27.65 -10.07
C ILE A 481 -2.46 -28.28 -8.76
N TYR A 482 -2.17 -29.58 -8.79
CA TYR A 482 -1.75 -30.31 -7.60
C TYR A 482 -0.35 -29.89 -7.10
N SER A 483 0.59 -29.66 -8.01
CA SER A 483 1.96 -29.26 -7.64
C SER A 483 2.01 -27.81 -7.14
N ILE A 484 1.34 -26.89 -7.83
CA ILE A 484 1.29 -25.47 -7.47
C ILE A 484 0.54 -25.25 -6.16
N GLY A 485 -0.58 -25.95 -5.94
CA GLY A 485 -1.33 -25.88 -4.69
C GLY A 485 -0.48 -26.26 -3.47
N THR A 486 0.39 -27.28 -3.59
CA THR A 486 1.30 -27.70 -2.52
C THR A 486 2.49 -26.76 -2.30
N GLU A 487 2.93 -26.01 -3.30
CA GLU A 487 4.06 -25.08 -3.18
C GLU A 487 3.63 -23.70 -2.66
N LEU A 488 2.44 -23.24 -3.03
CA LEU A 488 1.86 -22.01 -2.48
C LEU A 488 1.65 -22.11 -0.95
N GLN A 489 1.34 -23.30 -0.44
CA GLN A 489 1.26 -23.58 1.00
C GLN A 489 2.61 -23.45 1.72
N LYS A 490 3.73 -23.70 1.03
CA LYS A 490 5.08 -23.65 1.63
C LYS A 490 5.70 -22.26 1.62
N SER A 491 5.27 -21.38 0.73
CA SER A 491 5.91 -20.07 0.54
C SER A 491 5.43 -18.98 1.51
N ASP A 492 4.34 -19.20 2.23
CA ASP A 492 3.74 -18.21 3.14
C ASP A 492 4.38 -18.15 4.53
N GLY A 493 5.41 -18.98 4.80
CA GLY A 493 6.33 -18.79 5.95
C GLY A 493 5.73 -18.86 7.36
N THR A 494 4.46 -19.25 7.51
CA THR A 494 3.81 -19.42 8.82
C THR A 494 3.80 -20.89 9.22
N GLU A 495 4.87 -21.32 9.89
CA GLU A 495 5.00 -22.70 10.38
C GLU A 495 4.06 -23.07 11.56
N ASP A 496 3.16 -22.20 11.99
CA ASP A 496 2.33 -22.49 13.16
C ASP A 496 0.94 -21.82 13.10
N ASN A 497 0.02 -22.34 12.30
CA ASN A 497 -1.42 -22.31 12.65
C ASN A 497 -2.24 -23.31 11.82
N ASP A 498 -3.00 -24.14 12.51
CA ASP A 498 -3.85 -25.24 12.00
C ASP A 498 -5.09 -24.83 11.18
N GLN A 499 -5.09 -23.65 10.50
CA GLN A 499 -6.16 -23.22 9.58
C GLN A 499 -5.57 -22.42 8.42
N GLU A 500 -4.92 -23.11 7.48
CA GLU A 500 -4.65 -22.55 6.15
C GLU A 500 -5.92 -22.58 5.30
N THR A 501 -6.56 -21.44 5.15
CA THR A 501 -7.61 -21.26 4.14
C THR A 501 -6.92 -20.99 2.80
N THR A 502 -6.73 -22.03 2.00
CA THR A 502 -6.14 -21.94 0.67
C THR A 502 -7.20 -21.64 -0.37
N ILE A 503 -6.89 -20.76 -1.34
CA ILE A 503 -7.74 -20.58 -2.52
C ILE A 503 -7.69 -21.87 -3.35
N GLU A 504 -8.85 -22.48 -3.56
CA GLU A 504 -8.97 -23.66 -4.39
C GLU A 504 -8.80 -23.28 -5.87
N LEU A 505 -7.89 -23.97 -6.56
CA LEU A 505 -7.68 -23.78 -7.98
C LEU A 505 -8.74 -24.56 -8.78
N VAL A 506 -9.47 -23.85 -9.64
CA VAL A 506 -10.53 -24.42 -10.47
C VAL A 506 -9.94 -25.31 -11.56
N ARG A 507 -10.53 -26.49 -11.75
CA ARG A 507 -10.11 -27.45 -12.78
C ARG A 507 -10.43 -26.96 -14.19
N TRP A 508 -9.74 -27.53 -15.14
CA TRP A 508 -9.89 -27.26 -16.55
C TRP A 508 -10.64 -28.38 -17.27
N LYS A 509 -11.46 -27.99 -18.24
CA LYS A 509 -12.08 -28.90 -19.22
C LYS A 509 -11.86 -28.41 -20.64
N GLN A 510 -12.11 -29.27 -21.62
CA GLN A 510 -12.06 -28.90 -23.03
C GLN A 510 -13.29 -28.06 -23.38
N GLY A 511 -13.07 -26.84 -23.87
CA GLY A 511 -14.12 -25.97 -24.37
C GLY A 511 -14.65 -26.41 -25.74
N THR A 512 -15.79 -25.87 -26.14
CA THR A 512 -16.46 -26.18 -27.41
C THR A 512 -15.70 -25.66 -28.65
N ASP A 513 -14.93 -24.62 -28.48
CA ASP A 513 -14.03 -24.03 -29.49
C ASP A 513 -12.69 -24.77 -29.60
N GLY A 514 -12.45 -25.73 -28.70
CA GLY A 514 -11.24 -26.52 -28.63
C GLY A 514 -10.17 -25.97 -27.70
N HIS A 515 -10.38 -24.84 -27.02
CA HIS A 515 -9.43 -24.34 -26.01
C HIS A 515 -9.80 -24.82 -24.60
N PRO A 516 -8.83 -24.89 -23.66
CA PRO A 516 -9.14 -25.13 -22.27
C PRO A 516 -10.02 -24.01 -21.67
N VAL A 517 -11.03 -24.38 -20.90
CA VAL A 517 -11.88 -23.48 -20.11
C VAL A 517 -12.04 -24.02 -18.71
N PHE A 518 -12.45 -23.21 -17.78
CA PHE A 518 -12.70 -23.66 -16.41
C PHE A 518 -13.89 -24.62 -16.32
N ASP A 519 -13.76 -25.65 -15.49
CA ASP A 519 -14.83 -26.61 -15.22
C ASP A 519 -15.70 -26.13 -14.05
N VAL A 520 -16.41 -25.05 -14.26
CA VAL A 520 -17.34 -24.49 -13.28
C VAL A 520 -18.66 -25.23 -13.41
N PRO A 521 -19.33 -25.63 -12.29
CA PRO A 521 -20.70 -26.15 -12.33
C PRO A 521 -21.65 -25.09 -12.92
N SER A 522 -22.47 -25.49 -13.88
CA SER A 522 -23.47 -24.65 -14.54
C SER A 522 -24.64 -24.32 -13.61
#